data_399eb277316ca16fd082f2fad31f2246
#
_entry.id   399eb277316ca16fd082f2fad31f2246
#
_cell.length_a   1.000
_cell.length_b   1.000
_cell.length_c   1.000
_cell.angle_alpha   90.00
_cell.angle_beta   90.00
_cell.angle_gamma   90.00
#
_symmetry.space_group_name_H-M   'P 1'
#
loop_
_entity.id
_entity.type
_entity.pdbx_description
1 polymer ?
#
loop_
_entity_poly.entity_id
_entity_poly.type
_entity_poly.pdbx_seq_one_letter_code
_entity_poly.pdbx_strand_id
1 'polypeptide(L)'
;MYYHVSTVKTRVALGIIFEIHIYFYMIVFGLERREMFKFVKVAALALAFVAGMTTYADAVSLAEVQSQPERYKLLADEKGMYLYLDTKTIKLSVEPKERRMEVTSIIIPHNQGLIGEFKDEVVMESARSIRNLTLSYKNRTDLTLEDVIRLVEDSKRQNSGMKTRTISDTFYLPNGSIDKKNTAVQKDFIKTPYGAVKYVVASKANEVLYGEVY
;
A
#
# COMPACT_ATOMS: atom_id res chain seq x y z
N MET A 1 1.03 -21.86 2.60
CA MET A 1 -0.14 -22.74 2.44
C MET A 1 -1.07 -22.75 3.67
N TYR A 2 -1.20 -21.63 4.42
CA TYR A 2 -2.00 -21.58 5.66
C TYR A 2 -3.17 -20.58 5.67
N TYR A 3 -3.39 -19.82 4.60
CA TYR A 3 -4.45 -18.77 4.59
C TYR A 3 -5.81 -19.21 4.02
N HIS A 4 -5.90 -20.37 3.38
CA HIS A 4 -7.17 -20.83 2.78
C HIS A 4 -8.14 -21.50 3.77
N VAL A 5 -7.65 -21.96 4.93
CA VAL A 5 -8.47 -22.70 5.91
C VAL A 5 -9.27 -21.76 6.82
N SER A 6 -8.78 -20.55 7.08
CA SER A 6 -9.44 -19.56 7.95
C SER A 6 -10.73 -19.01 7.34
N THR A 7 -10.74 -18.71 6.04
CA THR A 7 -11.90 -18.09 5.37
C THR A 7 -13.11 -19.04 5.23
N VAL A 8 -12.85 -20.33 5.06
CA VAL A 8 -13.93 -21.34 4.94
C VAL A 8 -14.58 -21.58 6.30
N LYS A 9 -13.79 -21.67 7.38
CA LYS A 9 -14.34 -21.84 8.75
C LYS A 9 -15.19 -20.67 9.21
N THR A 10 -14.80 -19.45 8.85
CA THR A 10 -15.56 -18.24 9.20
C THR A 10 -16.90 -18.18 8.44
N ARG A 11 -16.92 -18.59 7.18
CA ARG A 11 -18.17 -18.63 6.38
C ARG A 11 -19.15 -19.69 6.86
N VAL A 12 -18.67 -20.86 7.28
CA VAL A 12 -19.51 -21.92 7.84
C VAL A 12 -20.07 -21.51 9.21
N ALA A 13 -19.27 -20.88 10.07
CA ALA A 13 -19.72 -20.40 11.38
C ALA A 13 -20.78 -19.29 11.25
N LEU A 14 -20.62 -18.34 10.32
CA LEU A 14 -21.63 -17.30 10.03
C LEU A 14 -22.94 -17.90 9.49
N GLY A 15 -22.88 -18.92 8.65
CA GLY A 15 -24.05 -19.64 8.14
C GLY A 15 -24.85 -20.31 9.27
N ILE A 16 -24.17 -21.01 10.18
CA ILE A 16 -24.79 -21.69 11.32
C ILE A 16 -25.40 -20.69 12.31
N ILE A 17 -24.75 -19.59 12.62
CA ILE A 17 -25.25 -18.53 13.50
C ILE A 17 -26.51 -17.89 12.89
N PHE A 18 -26.52 -17.69 11.57
CA PHE A 18 -27.66 -17.12 10.86
C PHE A 18 -28.86 -18.06 10.86
N GLU A 19 -28.68 -19.36 10.66
CA GLU A 19 -29.76 -20.36 10.77
C GLU A 19 -30.32 -20.42 12.18
N ILE A 20 -29.51 -20.43 13.22
CA ILE A 20 -29.94 -20.44 14.62
C ILE A 20 -30.75 -19.19 14.95
N HIS A 21 -30.38 -18.01 14.49
CA HIS A 21 -31.13 -16.77 14.69
C HIS A 21 -32.47 -16.78 13.97
N ILE A 22 -32.56 -17.34 12.76
CA ILE A 22 -33.83 -17.48 12.03
C ILE A 22 -34.79 -18.43 12.78
N TYR A 23 -34.29 -19.56 13.28
CA TYR A 23 -35.10 -20.49 14.07
C TYR A 23 -35.59 -19.87 15.39
N PHE A 24 -34.73 -19.10 16.06
CA PHE A 24 -35.10 -18.37 17.29
C PHE A 24 -36.21 -17.34 17.04
N TYR A 25 -36.12 -16.57 15.95
CA TYR A 25 -37.15 -15.61 15.54
C TYR A 25 -38.50 -16.30 15.21
N MET A 26 -38.45 -17.48 14.59
CA MET A 26 -39.67 -18.27 14.31
C MET A 26 -40.42 -18.70 15.59
N ILE A 27 -39.66 -19.12 16.61
CA ILE A 27 -40.24 -19.59 17.89
C ILE A 27 -40.82 -18.41 18.67
N VAL A 28 -40.15 -17.24 18.62
CA VAL A 28 -40.54 -16.06 19.43
C VAL A 28 -41.71 -15.28 18.81
N PHE A 29 -41.82 -15.23 17.47
CA PHE A 29 -42.79 -14.36 16.78
C PHE A 29 -43.92 -15.09 16.05
N GLY A 30 -43.99 -16.43 16.10
CA GLY A 30 -45.11 -17.19 15.56
C GLY A 30 -45.41 -16.96 14.06
N LEU A 31 -44.41 -16.64 13.26
CA LEU A 31 -44.57 -16.27 11.86
C LEU A 31 -44.91 -17.48 10.99
N GLU A 32 -45.98 -17.37 10.20
CA GLU A 32 -46.37 -18.41 9.25
C GLU A 32 -45.30 -18.69 8.21
N ARG A 33 -45.13 -19.96 7.81
CA ARG A 33 -44.09 -20.45 6.88
C ARG A 33 -44.00 -19.67 5.56
N ARG A 34 -45.11 -19.11 5.08
CA ARG A 34 -45.19 -18.31 3.86
C ARG A 34 -44.52 -16.92 3.98
N GLU A 35 -44.67 -16.26 5.11
CA GLU A 35 -44.07 -14.95 5.35
C GLU A 35 -42.56 -15.07 5.58
N MET A 36 -42.11 -16.17 6.17
CA MET A 36 -40.70 -16.48 6.34
C MET A 36 -39.95 -16.61 5.00
N PHE A 37 -40.55 -17.29 4.00
CA PHE A 37 -39.93 -17.41 2.68
C PHE A 37 -39.75 -16.04 1.98
N LYS A 38 -40.63 -15.08 2.22
CA LYS A 38 -40.51 -13.71 1.73
C LYS A 38 -39.34 -13.00 2.45
N PHE A 39 -39.27 -13.13 3.77
CA PHE A 39 -38.21 -12.54 4.58
C PHE A 39 -36.81 -13.10 4.25
N VAL A 40 -36.71 -14.43 4.10
CA VAL A 40 -35.45 -15.08 3.72
C VAL A 40 -35.01 -14.65 2.31
N LYS A 41 -35.97 -14.50 1.36
CA LYS A 41 -35.62 -13.98 0.02
C LYS A 41 -35.13 -12.54 0.06
N VAL A 42 -35.75 -11.67 0.84
CA VAL A 42 -35.35 -10.27 1.00
C VAL A 42 -34.00 -10.16 1.72
N ALA A 43 -33.81 -10.95 2.78
CA ALA A 43 -32.54 -11.00 3.52
C ALA A 43 -31.41 -11.58 2.66
N ALA A 44 -31.68 -12.62 1.86
CA ALA A 44 -30.71 -13.18 0.93
C ALA A 44 -30.37 -12.20 -0.20
N LEU A 45 -31.35 -11.42 -0.71
CA LEU A 45 -31.14 -10.36 -1.69
C LEU A 45 -30.31 -9.21 -1.10
N ALA A 46 -30.61 -8.80 0.14
CA ALA A 46 -29.86 -7.76 0.85
C ALA A 46 -28.42 -8.21 1.14
N LEU A 47 -28.21 -9.46 1.57
CA LEU A 47 -26.88 -10.04 1.75
C LEU A 47 -26.10 -10.19 0.42
N ALA A 48 -26.77 -10.57 -0.67
CA ALA A 48 -26.16 -10.61 -1.99
C ALA A 48 -25.78 -9.20 -2.49
N PHE A 49 -26.59 -8.19 -2.16
CA PHE A 49 -26.30 -6.78 -2.48
C PHE A 49 -25.11 -6.26 -1.67
N VAL A 50 -25.05 -6.54 -0.37
CA VAL A 50 -23.92 -6.20 0.50
C VAL A 50 -22.66 -6.97 0.11
N ALA A 51 -22.76 -8.28 -0.20
CA ALA A 51 -21.63 -9.07 -0.69
C ALA A 51 -21.18 -8.63 -2.10
N GLY A 52 -22.10 -8.17 -2.95
CA GLY A 52 -21.79 -7.57 -4.24
C GLY A 52 -21.07 -6.22 -4.12
N MET A 53 -21.38 -5.44 -3.10
CA MET A 53 -20.67 -4.17 -2.82
C MET A 53 -19.27 -4.38 -2.23
N THR A 54 -19.01 -5.50 -1.54
CA THR A 54 -17.68 -5.81 -0.97
C THR A 54 -16.68 -6.35 -2.00
N THR A 55 -17.10 -6.71 -3.20
CA THR A 55 -16.19 -7.11 -4.28
C THR A 55 -15.59 -5.93 -5.06
N TYR A 56 -16.01 -4.69 -4.77
CA TYR A 56 -15.34 -3.48 -5.28
C TYR A 56 -14.25 -2.95 -4.33
N ALA A 57 -13.77 -3.78 -3.40
CA ALA A 57 -12.87 -3.36 -2.31
C ALA A 57 -11.41 -3.12 -2.71
N ASP A 58 -11.06 -3.18 -4.00
CA ASP A 58 -9.71 -2.89 -4.48
C ASP A 58 -9.63 -1.72 -5.47
N ALA A 59 -10.71 -0.94 -5.58
CA ALA A 59 -10.74 0.21 -6.47
C ALA A 59 -10.05 1.41 -5.79
N VAL A 60 -8.84 1.75 -6.25
CA VAL A 60 -8.18 2.97 -5.81
C VAL A 60 -8.80 4.18 -6.52
N SER A 61 -9.38 5.11 -5.77
CA SER A 61 -9.90 6.37 -6.29
C SER A 61 -9.29 7.57 -5.53
N LEU A 62 -9.33 8.76 -6.13
CA LEU A 62 -8.86 9.96 -5.44
C LEU A 62 -9.63 10.21 -4.14
N ALA A 63 -10.95 10.02 -4.15
CA ALA A 63 -11.79 10.20 -2.96
C ALA A 63 -11.41 9.22 -1.84
N GLU A 64 -11.15 7.96 -2.17
CA GLU A 64 -10.69 6.96 -1.21
C GLU A 64 -9.35 7.33 -0.61
N VAL A 65 -8.37 7.67 -1.45
CA VAL A 65 -7.03 8.05 -1.02
C VAL A 65 -7.07 9.28 -0.11
N GLN A 66 -7.85 10.30 -0.45
CA GLN A 66 -8.01 11.52 0.36
C GLN A 66 -8.80 11.29 1.65
N SER A 67 -9.71 10.33 1.67
CA SER A 67 -10.49 10.00 2.88
C SER A 67 -9.70 9.24 3.94
N GLN A 68 -8.52 8.69 3.61
CA GLN A 68 -7.68 7.89 4.49
C GLN A 68 -6.25 8.47 4.63
N PRO A 69 -6.05 9.70 5.14
CA PRO A 69 -4.74 10.36 5.20
C PRO A 69 -3.74 9.63 6.09
N GLU A 70 -4.21 8.80 7.03
CA GLU A 70 -3.35 7.94 7.87
C GLU A 70 -2.73 6.80 7.08
N ARG A 71 -3.45 6.29 6.08
CA ARG A 71 -2.99 5.22 5.19
C ARG A 71 -2.18 5.78 4.03
N TYR A 72 -2.72 6.78 3.36
CA TYR A 72 -2.14 7.33 2.15
C TYR A 72 -1.42 8.66 2.43
N LYS A 73 -0.10 8.61 2.49
CA LYS A 73 0.71 9.81 2.70
C LYS A 73 0.99 10.49 1.37
N LEU A 74 0.55 11.74 1.22
CA LEU A 74 0.90 12.57 0.07
C LEU A 74 2.40 12.88 0.11
N LEU A 75 3.12 12.54 -0.97
CA LEU A 75 4.56 12.76 -1.13
C LEU A 75 4.86 13.95 -2.02
N ALA A 76 4.07 14.13 -3.06
CA ALA A 76 4.22 15.24 -3.99
C ALA A 76 2.86 15.58 -4.63
N ASP A 77 2.70 16.88 -4.93
CA ASP A 77 1.63 17.46 -5.72
C ASP A 77 2.29 18.36 -6.77
N GLU A 78 2.76 17.74 -7.84
CA GLU A 78 3.56 18.43 -8.86
C GLU A 78 3.25 17.91 -10.26
N LYS A 79 3.53 18.73 -11.27
CA LYS A 79 3.44 18.35 -12.69
C LYS A 79 2.09 17.75 -13.10
N GLY A 80 1.00 18.19 -12.47
CA GLY A 80 -0.33 17.71 -12.78
C GLY A 80 -0.66 16.33 -12.20
N MET A 81 0.08 15.88 -11.18
CA MET A 81 -0.11 14.57 -10.55
C MET A 81 0.05 14.65 -9.04
N TYR A 82 -0.77 13.85 -8.33
CA TYR A 82 -0.54 13.50 -6.93
C TYR A 82 0.24 12.21 -6.84
N LEU A 83 1.25 12.16 -5.98
CA LEU A 83 2.00 10.97 -5.62
C LEU A 83 1.72 10.62 -4.16
N TYR A 84 1.21 9.42 -3.90
CA TYR A 84 0.95 8.92 -2.55
C TYR A 84 1.77 7.66 -2.26
N LEU A 85 2.06 7.45 -0.97
CA LEU A 85 2.58 6.20 -0.40
C LEU A 85 1.46 5.50 0.38
N ASP A 86 1.18 4.23 0.08
CA ASP A 86 0.31 3.40 0.93
C ASP A 86 1.11 2.81 2.09
N THR A 87 0.99 3.41 3.27
CA THR A 87 1.74 3.02 4.46
C THR A 87 1.38 1.64 5.00
N LYS A 88 0.17 1.14 4.73
CA LYS A 88 -0.30 -0.19 5.17
C LYS A 88 0.32 -1.34 4.40
N THR A 89 0.86 -1.07 3.22
CA THR A 89 1.45 -2.10 2.36
C THR A 89 2.95 -2.27 2.57
N ILE A 90 3.57 -1.41 3.38
CA ILE A 90 5.02 -1.47 3.59
C ILE A 90 5.37 -2.78 4.31
N LYS A 91 6.21 -3.57 3.68
CA LYS A 91 6.81 -4.77 4.28
C LYS A 91 8.31 -4.60 4.32
N LEU A 92 8.92 -5.00 5.41
CA LEU A 92 10.33 -4.79 5.66
C LEU A 92 11.03 -6.09 6.05
N SER A 93 12.24 -6.26 5.51
CA SER A 93 13.23 -7.22 5.98
C SER A 93 14.55 -6.48 6.20
N VAL A 94 15.15 -6.66 7.38
CA VAL A 94 16.43 -6.02 7.73
C VAL A 94 17.52 -7.07 7.74
N GLU A 95 18.56 -6.82 6.95
CA GLU A 95 19.79 -7.60 6.92
C GLU A 95 20.96 -6.71 7.43
N PRO A 96 22.10 -7.29 7.86
CA PRO A 96 23.19 -6.51 8.45
C PRO A 96 23.75 -5.40 7.56
N LYS A 97 23.72 -5.59 6.24
CA LYS A 97 24.30 -4.66 5.27
C LYS A 97 23.26 -3.91 4.44
N GLU A 98 22.04 -4.38 4.42
CA GLU A 98 20.98 -3.81 3.60
C GLU A 98 19.61 -3.89 4.27
N ARG A 99 18.71 -3.01 3.87
CA ARG A 99 17.28 -3.07 4.18
C ARG A 99 16.54 -3.39 2.90
N ARG A 100 15.64 -4.36 2.96
CA ARG A 100 14.74 -4.68 1.85
C ARG A 100 13.33 -4.32 2.24
N MET A 101 12.60 -3.66 1.37
CA MET A 101 11.19 -3.39 1.62
C MET A 101 10.36 -3.54 0.35
N GLU A 102 9.10 -3.93 0.53
CA GLU A 102 8.06 -3.76 -0.47
C GLU A 102 7.30 -2.48 -0.15
N VAL A 103 7.05 -1.66 -1.14
CA VAL A 103 6.29 -0.41 -1.02
C VAL A 103 5.29 -0.30 -2.15
N THR A 104 4.12 0.29 -1.86
CA THR A 104 3.13 0.61 -2.89
C THR A 104 3.00 2.11 -3.00
N SER A 105 3.17 2.64 -4.21
CA SER A 105 2.89 4.04 -4.54
C SER A 105 1.70 4.16 -5.47
N ILE A 106 0.96 5.28 -5.33
CA ILE A 106 -0.21 5.59 -6.13
C ILE A 106 0.01 6.93 -6.79
N ILE A 107 -0.15 6.96 -8.11
CA ILE A 107 -0.07 8.18 -8.91
C ILE A 107 -1.46 8.48 -9.45
N ILE A 108 -1.96 9.67 -9.11
CA ILE A 108 -3.29 10.15 -9.53
C ILE A 108 -3.12 11.44 -10.33
N PRO A 109 -3.43 11.46 -11.64
CA PRO A 109 -3.43 12.68 -12.42
C PRO A 109 -4.50 13.67 -11.92
N HIS A 110 -4.20 15.00 -11.94
CA HIS A 110 -5.16 16.03 -11.55
C HIS A 110 -6.44 16.03 -12.40
N ASN A 111 -6.33 15.65 -13.67
CA ASN A 111 -7.48 15.51 -14.56
C ASN A 111 -8.31 14.25 -14.33
N GLN A 112 -8.02 13.52 -13.24
CA GLN A 112 -8.66 12.25 -12.86
C GLN A 112 -8.67 11.22 -14.00
N GLY A 113 -7.59 11.16 -14.77
CA GLY A 113 -7.36 10.12 -15.79
C GLY A 113 -7.08 8.75 -15.16
N LEU A 114 -6.29 7.91 -15.84
CA LEU A 114 -5.90 6.60 -15.31
C LEU A 114 -5.08 6.76 -14.03
N ILE A 115 -5.51 6.10 -12.97
CA ILE A 115 -4.80 6.02 -11.69
C ILE A 115 -3.84 4.85 -11.75
N GLY A 116 -2.56 5.09 -11.46
CA GLY A 116 -1.53 4.04 -11.43
C GLY A 116 -1.19 3.64 -10.00
N GLU A 117 -1.26 2.34 -9.70
CA GLU A 117 -0.74 1.74 -8.48
C GLU A 117 0.52 0.93 -8.83
N PHE A 118 1.64 1.22 -8.20
CA PHE A 118 2.92 0.57 -8.46
C PHE A 118 3.43 -0.09 -7.18
N LYS A 119 3.65 -1.40 -7.25
CA LYS A 119 4.28 -2.16 -6.18
C LYS A 119 5.74 -2.39 -6.53
N ASP A 120 6.62 -1.81 -5.73
CA ASP A 120 8.07 -1.90 -5.90
C ASP A 120 8.71 -2.69 -4.75
N GLU A 121 9.73 -3.47 -5.10
CA GLU A 121 10.69 -4.00 -4.15
C GLU A 121 11.93 -3.12 -4.16
N VAL A 122 12.42 -2.76 -2.98
CA VAL A 122 13.50 -1.81 -2.77
C VAL A 122 14.59 -2.45 -1.93
N VAL A 123 15.83 -2.29 -2.36
CA VAL A 123 17.03 -2.65 -1.59
C VAL A 123 17.81 -1.38 -1.30
N MET A 124 18.10 -1.12 -0.03
CA MET A 124 18.84 0.05 0.45
C MET A 124 20.12 -0.40 1.20
N GLU A 125 21.27 0.05 0.75
CA GLU A 125 22.57 -0.23 1.37
C GLU A 125 22.70 0.58 2.67
N SER A 126 22.79 -0.08 3.83
CA SER A 126 22.85 0.60 5.14
C SER A 126 24.00 1.63 5.22
N ALA A 127 25.15 1.33 4.63
CA ALA A 127 26.31 2.23 4.61
C ALA A 127 26.02 3.54 3.84
N ARG A 128 25.03 3.55 2.97
CA ARG A 128 24.65 4.71 2.14
C ARG A 128 23.49 5.50 2.71
N SER A 129 22.97 5.17 3.91
CA SER A 129 21.98 6.01 4.59
C SER A 129 22.55 7.40 4.90
N ILE A 130 21.69 8.43 4.92
CA ILE A 130 22.10 9.81 5.26
C ILE A 130 22.82 9.81 6.62
N ARG A 131 22.28 9.12 7.61
CA ARG A 131 22.87 8.99 8.94
C ARG A 131 24.31 8.45 8.87
N ASN A 132 24.55 7.34 8.17
CA ASN A 132 25.88 6.73 8.11
C ASN A 132 26.86 7.55 7.29
N LEU A 133 26.42 8.20 6.22
CA LEU A 133 27.22 9.16 5.48
C LEU A 133 27.61 10.36 6.35
N THR A 134 26.66 10.94 7.10
CA THR A 134 26.94 12.05 8.03
C THR A 134 27.94 11.61 9.11
N LEU A 135 27.75 10.41 9.69
CA LEU A 135 28.67 9.88 10.70
C LEU A 135 30.08 9.66 10.17
N SER A 136 30.28 9.43 8.87
CA SER A 136 31.61 9.33 8.27
C SER A 136 32.42 10.64 8.34
N TYR A 137 31.74 11.77 8.49
CA TYR A 137 32.36 13.11 8.61
C TYR A 137 32.46 13.62 10.05
N LYS A 138 31.96 12.87 11.07
CA LYS A 138 31.86 13.37 12.45
C LYS A 138 33.19 13.83 13.07
N ASN A 139 34.33 13.29 12.62
CA ASN A 139 35.68 13.63 13.13
C ASN A 139 36.38 14.73 12.29
N ARG A 140 35.70 15.28 11.31
CA ARG A 140 36.22 16.34 10.42
C ARG A 140 35.89 17.71 11.05
N THR A 141 36.79 18.23 11.86
CA THR A 141 36.65 19.53 12.53
C THR A 141 36.85 20.73 11.59
N ASP A 142 37.34 20.49 10.41
CA ASP A 142 37.54 21.46 9.33
C ASP A 142 36.30 21.73 8.48
N LEU A 143 35.19 20.96 8.69
CA LEU A 143 33.97 21.09 7.93
C LEU A 143 32.88 21.79 8.75
N THR A 144 32.13 22.68 8.12
CA THR A 144 30.89 23.22 8.66
C THR A 144 29.75 22.22 8.48
N LEU A 145 28.61 22.42 9.16
CA LEU A 145 27.42 21.61 8.96
C LEU A 145 26.94 21.67 7.50
N GLU A 146 27.01 22.85 6.88
CA GLU A 146 26.62 23.05 5.48
C GLU A 146 27.52 22.27 4.52
N ASP A 147 28.85 22.24 4.78
CA ASP A 147 29.77 21.43 4.01
C ASP A 147 29.44 19.94 4.11
N VAL A 148 29.11 19.44 5.32
CA VAL A 148 28.72 18.04 5.52
C VAL A 148 27.44 17.72 4.77
N ILE A 149 26.42 18.58 4.83
CA ILE A 149 25.16 18.38 4.09
C ILE A 149 25.45 18.28 2.59
N ARG A 150 26.21 19.22 2.03
CA ARG A 150 26.60 19.20 0.60
C ARG A 150 27.35 17.93 0.22
N LEU A 151 28.33 17.52 1.01
CA LEU A 151 29.11 16.29 0.76
C LEU A 151 28.24 15.03 0.81
N VAL A 152 27.28 14.96 1.71
CA VAL A 152 26.31 13.86 1.80
C VAL A 152 25.42 13.85 0.56
N GLU A 153 24.87 14.98 0.16
CA GLU A 153 24.06 15.09 -1.06
C GLU A 153 24.82 14.70 -2.31
N ASP A 154 26.04 15.21 -2.50
CA ASP A 154 26.89 14.87 -3.63
C ASP A 154 27.22 13.38 -3.67
N SER A 155 27.51 12.80 -2.50
CA SER A 155 27.71 11.37 -2.35
C SER A 155 26.48 10.56 -2.74
N LYS A 156 25.27 11.02 -2.36
CA LYS A 156 24.00 10.39 -2.74
C LYS A 156 23.69 10.54 -4.24
N ARG A 157 24.01 11.68 -4.83
CA ARG A 157 23.87 11.89 -6.29
C ARG A 157 24.74 10.96 -7.10
N GLN A 158 25.97 10.70 -6.66
CA GLN A 158 26.88 9.75 -7.30
C GLN A 158 26.42 8.30 -7.15
N ASN A 159 26.01 7.93 -5.96
CA ASN A 159 25.46 6.61 -5.64
C ASN A 159 24.43 6.73 -4.52
N SER A 160 23.17 6.62 -4.87
CA SER A 160 22.07 6.66 -3.89
C SER A 160 22.12 5.54 -2.85
N GLY A 161 22.79 4.42 -3.17
CA GLY A 161 22.77 3.19 -2.38
C GLY A 161 21.44 2.45 -2.49
N MET A 162 20.60 2.78 -3.46
CA MET A 162 19.27 2.21 -3.62
C MET A 162 19.15 1.51 -4.98
N LYS A 163 18.48 0.35 -4.94
CA LYS A 163 18.06 -0.40 -6.12
C LYS A 163 16.60 -0.73 -6.00
N THR A 164 15.86 -0.68 -7.09
CA THR A 164 14.43 -1.00 -7.12
C THR A 164 14.10 -1.93 -8.26
N ARG A 165 13.02 -2.72 -8.09
CA ARG A 165 12.34 -3.41 -9.17
C ARG A 165 10.84 -3.30 -8.98
N THR A 166 10.10 -3.10 -10.08
CA THR A 166 8.63 -3.11 -10.02
C THR A 166 8.13 -4.54 -10.06
N ILE A 167 7.42 -4.97 -9.03
CA ILE A 167 6.81 -6.30 -8.93
C ILE A 167 5.53 -6.36 -9.74
N SER A 168 4.68 -5.32 -9.59
CA SER A 168 3.42 -5.21 -10.31
C SER A 168 3.02 -3.75 -10.48
N ASP A 169 2.27 -3.49 -11.52
CA ASP A 169 1.51 -2.26 -11.70
C ASP A 169 0.04 -2.56 -12.00
N THR A 170 -0.84 -1.70 -11.54
CA THR A 170 -2.28 -1.78 -11.79
C THR A 170 -2.76 -0.39 -12.17
N PHE A 171 -3.50 -0.31 -13.26
CA PHE A 171 -4.12 0.93 -13.71
C PHE A 171 -5.63 0.83 -13.51
N TYR A 172 -6.20 1.88 -12.93
CA TYR A 172 -7.62 2.00 -12.66
C TYR A 172 -8.22 3.13 -13.47
N LEU A 173 -9.43 2.91 -13.96
CA LEU A 173 -10.27 3.97 -14.50
C LEU A 173 -10.75 4.89 -13.38
N PRO A 174 -11.22 6.12 -13.68
CA PRO A 174 -11.72 7.07 -12.67
C PRO A 174 -12.85 6.51 -11.79
N ASN A 175 -13.62 5.57 -12.30
CA ASN A 175 -14.69 4.88 -11.56
C ASN A 175 -14.16 3.75 -10.63
N GLY A 176 -12.83 3.57 -10.57
CA GLY A 176 -12.17 2.58 -9.74
C GLY A 176 -12.10 1.17 -10.33
N SER A 177 -12.66 0.93 -11.51
CA SER A 177 -12.49 -0.39 -12.14
C SER A 177 -11.08 -0.56 -12.70
N ILE A 178 -10.57 -1.80 -12.68
CA ILE A 178 -9.25 -2.11 -13.22
C ILE A 178 -9.31 -2.02 -14.75
N ASP A 179 -8.45 -1.16 -15.33
CA ASP A 179 -8.21 -1.09 -16.76
C ASP A 179 -7.14 -2.12 -17.18
N LYS A 180 -6.01 -2.14 -16.46
CA LYS A 180 -4.90 -3.02 -16.77
C LYS A 180 -4.15 -3.42 -15.50
N LYS A 181 -3.74 -4.69 -15.42
CA LYS A 181 -2.88 -5.21 -14.36
C LYS A 181 -1.75 -6.03 -14.94
N ASN A 182 -0.51 -5.66 -14.60
CA ASN A 182 0.68 -6.40 -14.97
C ASN A 182 1.35 -6.98 -13.71
N THR A 183 1.86 -8.20 -13.84
CA THR A 183 2.64 -8.86 -12.79
C THR A 183 4.01 -9.22 -13.31
N ALA A 184 5.02 -9.23 -12.45
CA ALA A 184 6.42 -9.47 -12.81
C ALA A 184 6.94 -8.50 -13.90
N VAL A 185 6.63 -7.21 -13.73
CA VAL A 185 6.97 -6.15 -14.69
C VAL A 185 8.47 -6.03 -14.90
N GLN A 186 9.25 -6.21 -13.84
CA GLN A 186 10.70 -6.09 -13.89
C GLN A 186 11.37 -7.26 -13.17
N LYS A 187 12.26 -7.99 -13.86
CA LYS A 187 12.98 -9.14 -13.28
C LYS A 187 14.14 -8.70 -12.39
N ASP A 188 14.91 -7.74 -12.87
CA ASP A 188 16.16 -7.35 -12.23
C ASP A 188 16.05 -6.03 -11.47
N PHE A 189 16.85 -5.91 -10.40
CA PHE A 189 16.99 -4.65 -9.69
C PHE A 189 17.80 -3.68 -10.54
N ILE A 190 17.32 -2.44 -10.65
CA ILE A 190 18.06 -1.33 -11.27
C ILE A 190 18.47 -0.32 -10.21
N LYS A 191 19.62 0.35 -10.42
CA LYS A 191 20.04 1.47 -9.58
C LYS A 191 19.02 2.59 -9.67
N THR A 192 18.60 3.09 -8.51
CA THR A 192 17.61 4.16 -8.41
C THR A 192 18.33 5.47 -8.17
N PRO A 193 18.25 6.45 -9.07
CA PRO A 193 18.89 7.75 -8.87
C PRO A 193 18.37 8.48 -7.65
N TYR A 194 19.22 9.25 -6.98
CA TYR A 194 18.82 10.17 -5.91
C TYR A 194 17.78 11.16 -6.43
N GLY A 195 16.69 11.37 -5.70
CA GLY A 195 15.60 12.25 -6.08
C GLY A 195 14.61 11.70 -7.13
N ALA A 196 14.84 10.50 -7.69
CA ALA A 196 13.85 9.85 -8.53
C ALA A 196 12.58 9.50 -7.73
N VAL A 197 11.43 9.41 -8.40
CA VAL A 197 10.14 9.08 -7.74
C VAL A 197 10.24 7.87 -6.82
N LYS A 198 10.81 6.77 -7.29
CA LYS A 198 11.00 5.56 -6.48
C LYS A 198 11.94 5.77 -5.29
N TYR A 199 12.95 6.64 -5.43
CA TYR A 199 13.82 7.03 -4.32
C TYR A 199 13.02 7.78 -3.24
N VAL A 200 12.20 8.75 -3.64
CA VAL A 200 11.36 9.55 -2.73
C VAL A 200 10.37 8.65 -1.99
N VAL A 201 9.67 7.77 -2.70
CA VAL A 201 8.72 6.81 -2.13
C VAL A 201 9.40 5.92 -1.08
N ALA A 202 10.53 5.31 -1.44
CA ALA A 202 11.25 4.39 -0.55
C ALA A 202 11.88 5.10 0.65
N SER A 203 12.44 6.31 0.45
CA SER A 203 12.98 7.12 1.53
C SER A 203 11.88 7.51 2.53
N LYS A 204 10.70 7.89 2.05
CA LYS A 204 9.55 8.19 2.91
C LYS A 204 9.01 6.96 3.63
N ALA A 205 8.98 5.81 2.98
CA ALA A 205 8.62 4.56 3.62
C ALA A 205 9.60 4.20 4.76
N ASN A 206 10.91 4.40 4.55
CA ASN A 206 11.91 4.22 5.59
C ASN A 206 11.72 5.21 6.75
N GLU A 207 11.40 6.47 6.46
CA GLU A 207 11.09 7.48 7.48
C GLU A 207 9.86 7.10 8.32
N VAL A 208 8.80 6.61 7.69
CA VAL A 208 7.58 6.15 8.38
C VAL A 208 7.89 5.00 9.35
N LEU A 209 8.78 4.08 8.96
CA LEU A 209 9.11 2.91 9.77
C LEU A 209 10.14 3.18 10.88
N TYR A 210 11.10 4.06 10.64
CA TYR A 210 12.26 4.25 11.51
C TYR A 210 12.41 5.68 12.04
N GLY A 211 11.62 6.63 11.56
CA GLY A 211 11.82 8.06 11.84
C GLY A 211 13.09 8.63 11.19
N GLU A 212 13.72 7.91 10.26
CA GLU A 212 15.00 8.30 9.62
C GLU A 212 14.80 8.42 8.10
N VAL A 213 15.21 9.56 7.53
CA VAL A 213 15.33 9.74 6.09
C VAL A 213 16.52 8.94 5.58
N TYR A 214 16.32 8.19 4.46
CA TYR A 214 17.39 7.38 3.87
C TYR A 214 18.34 8.18 2.98
#